data_30a8fde92d488c58a90bd40a54e44400
#
_entry.id   30a8fde92d488c58a90bd40a54e44400
#
_cell.length_a   1.000
_cell.length_b   1.000
_cell.length_c   1.000
_cell.angle_alpha   90.00
_cell.angle_beta   90.00
_cell.angle_gamma   90.00
#
_symmetry.space_group_name_H-M   'P 1'
#
loop_
_entity.id
_entity.type
_entity.pdbx_description
1 polymer ?
#
loop_
_entity_poly.entity_id
_entity_poly.type
_entity_poly.pdbx_seq_one_letter_code
_entity_poly.pdbx_strand_id
1 'polypeptide(L)'
;MVPELVGKLTDLGYEVLVEPEAGTRAEYADALYVEAGAVISERALPEADVVLGVNALSSDRARQLRDGAAVLSFLPVNSSHDLVEDLRDIGVTAFAMELVPRISRAQSMDALSSQALVSGYRCAIVAAGLLRRFFPLNMTAAGTVQPAQVVVLGAGVAGLQAIATAKRLGAVVQAYDVRAAAAEEIRSMGAKAIDLELETLEGTGGYAREMTEDRAQRQMDALAPYVANADALITTAAVPGRQAPMLVTAAMVEQMKPGSVVVDLAAESGGNVEGSVPGQIIRIGHAQVWGGDNVASQMPGPASKLYAQNLVSLLTLMTSEGEFAPDFEDEVVAGAAVTHAGRIVHEPTREAIEGPAGPDEHLDPPNDQEDEK
;
A
#
# COMPACT_ATOMS: atom_id res chain seq x y z
N MET A 1 2.36 -14.90 -6.03
CA MET A 1 3.75 -15.25 -6.49
C MET A 1 3.87 -14.93 -7.99
N VAL A 2 5.07 -14.71 -8.50
CA VAL A 2 5.35 -14.56 -9.96
C VAL A 2 6.33 -15.64 -10.40
N PRO A 3 6.27 -16.12 -11.66
CA PRO A 3 7.12 -17.22 -12.14
C PRO A 3 8.62 -17.00 -11.92
N GLU A 4 9.09 -15.77 -12.11
CA GLU A 4 10.51 -15.39 -11.96
C GLU A 4 11.08 -15.62 -10.53
N LEU A 5 10.23 -15.74 -9.54
CA LEU A 5 10.63 -15.92 -8.13
C LEU A 5 10.40 -17.35 -7.61
N VAL A 6 9.81 -18.24 -8.42
CA VAL A 6 9.63 -19.66 -8.04
C VAL A 6 10.97 -20.30 -7.70
N GLY A 7 12.00 -20.09 -8.55
CA GLY A 7 13.34 -20.62 -8.31
C GLY A 7 13.96 -20.20 -6.98
N LYS A 8 13.67 -18.97 -6.48
CA LYS A 8 14.15 -18.56 -5.16
C LYS A 8 13.52 -19.35 -4.02
N LEU A 9 12.26 -19.75 -4.16
CA LEU A 9 11.58 -20.57 -3.16
C LEU A 9 12.10 -22.01 -3.18
N THR A 10 12.32 -22.55 -4.37
CA THR A 10 12.92 -23.91 -4.49
C THR A 10 14.34 -23.95 -3.96
N ASP A 11 15.13 -22.88 -4.16
CA ASP A 11 16.48 -22.75 -3.59
C ASP A 11 16.47 -22.68 -2.04
N LEU A 12 15.36 -22.20 -1.45
CA LEU A 12 15.14 -22.18 -0.01
C LEU A 12 14.66 -23.55 0.54
N GLY A 13 14.37 -24.53 -0.32
CA GLY A 13 13.93 -25.87 0.08
C GLY A 13 12.41 -26.11 -0.09
N TYR A 14 11.64 -25.14 -0.56
CA TYR A 14 10.19 -25.30 -0.72
C TYR A 14 9.79 -25.95 -2.03
N GLU A 15 8.80 -26.83 -1.98
CA GLU A 15 8.01 -27.21 -3.14
C GLU A 15 6.93 -26.13 -3.36
N VAL A 16 6.81 -25.62 -4.60
CA VAL A 16 5.91 -24.51 -4.91
C VAL A 16 4.66 -25.01 -5.60
N LEU A 17 3.52 -24.95 -4.91
CA LEU A 17 2.20 -25.21 -5.47
C LEU A 17 1.53 -23.89 -5.86
N VAL A 18 0.92 -23.85 -7.02
CA VAL A 18 0.18 -22.68 -7.52
C VAL A 18 -1.24 -23.10 -7.89
N GLU A 19 -2.24 -22.37 -7.43
CA GLU A 19 -3.63 -22.61 -7.84
C GLU A 19 -3.80 -22.32 -9.33
N PRO A 20 -4.65 -23.08 -10.05
CA PRO A 20 -4.97 -22.81 -11.44
C PRO A 20 -5.40 -21.35 -11.65
N GLU A 21 -4.91 -20.73 -12.70
CA GLU A 21 -5.21 -19.36 -13.10
C GLU A 21 -4.83 -18.26 -12.10
N ALA A 22 -4.07 -18.57 -11.04
CA ALA A 22 -3.67 -17.60 -9.99
C ALA A 22 -2.95 -16.36 -10.55
N GLY A 23 -2.18 -16.52 -11.64
CA GLY A 23 -1.43 -15.44 -12.28
C GLY A 23 -2.16 -14.73 -13.42
N THR A 24 -3.32 -15.22 -13.86
CA THR A 24 -3.98 -14.77 -15.11
C THR A 24 -4.27 -13.27 -15.12
N ARG A 25 -4.71 -12.68 -14.02
CA ARG A 25 -4.98 -11.24 -13.91
C ARG A 25 -3.72 -10.38 -14.03
N ALA A 26 -2.55 -10.96 -13.80
CA ALA A 26 -1.25 -10.32 -13.92
C ALA A 26 -0.51 -10.75 -15.20
N GLU A 27 -1.22 -11.38 -16.13
CA GLU A 27 -0.72 -11.86 -17.43
C GLU A 27 0.32 -12.99 -17.31
N TYR A 28 0.33 -13.71 -16.18
CA TYR A 28 1.15 -14.90 -15.97
C TYR A 28 0.29 -16.17 -16.17
N ALA A 29 0.44 -16.83 -17.30
CA ALA A 29 -0.21 -18.12 -17.56
C ALA A 29 0.40 -19.23 -16.70
N ASP A 30 -0.41 -20.25 -16.37
CA ASP A 30 0.02 -21.41 -15.56
C ASP A 30 1.28 -22.09 -16.10
N ALA A 31 1.40 -22.16 -17.44
CA ALA A 31 2.57 -22.73 -18.10
C ALA A 31 3.90 -22.05 -17.69
N LEU A 32 3.90 -20.75 -17.41
CA LEU A 32 5.10 -20.03 -16.97
C LEU A 32 5.54 -20.45 -15.57
N TYR A 33 4.59 -20.77 -14.69
CA TYR A 33 4.89 -21.29 -13.35
C TYR A 33 5.44 -22.71 -13.43
N VAL A 34 4.86 -23.56 -14.29
CA VAL A 34 5.38 -24.93 -14.54
C VAL A 34 6.79 -24.88 -15.11
N GLU A 35 7.06 -24.02 -16.09
CA GLU A 35 8.39 -23.83 -16.65
C GLU A 35 9.42 -23.37 -15.60
N ALA A 36 8.96 -22.56 -14.63
CA ALA A 36 9.77 -22.10 -13.51
C ALA A 36 9.97 -23.13 -12.40
N GLY A 37 9.32 -24.30 -12.48
CA GLY A 37 9.47 -25.41 -11.54
C GLY A 37 8.35 -25.55 -10.50
N ALA A 38 7.25 -24.79 -10.62
CA ALA A 38 6.07 -24.95 -9.77
C ALA A 38 5.13 -26.05 -10.28
N VAL A 39 4.27 -26.54 -9.40
CA VAL A 39 3.20 -27.49 -9.70
C VAL A 39 1.85 -26.75 -9.64
N ILE A 40 1.03 -26.88 -10.69
CA ILE A 40 -0.34 -26.36 -10.68
C ILE A 40 -1.23 -27.37 -9.98
N SER A 41 -1.94 -26.97 -8.91
CA SER A 41 -2.78 -27.83 -8.10
C SER A 41 -4.05 -27.13 -7.63
N GLU A 42 -5.20 -27.75 -7.86
CA GLU A 42 -6.49 -27.33 -7.25
C GLU A 42 -6.50 -27.53 -5.73
N ARG A 43 -5.58 -28.32 -5.21
CA ARG A 43 -5.42 -28.62 -3.80
C ARG A 43 -4.27 -27.87 -3.15
N ALA A 44 -3.72 -26.84 -3.81
CA ALA A 44 -2.60 -26.08 -3.29
C ALA A 44 -2.86 -25.54 -1.88
N LEU A 45 -4.07 -25.00 -1.63
CA LEU A 45 -4.40 -24.40 -0.34
C LEU A 45 -4.47 -25.41 0.82
N PRO A 46 -5.22 -26.54 0.74
CA PRO A 46 -5.27 -27.51 1.84
C PRO A 46 -3.97 -28.33 2.03
N GLU A 47 -3.09 -28.34 1.04
CA GLU A 47 -1.83 -29.09 1.09
C GLU A 47 -0.64 -28.23 1.55
N ALA A 48 -0.79 -26.88 1.56
CA ALA A 48 0.29 -25.98 1.87
C ALA A 48 0.68 -25.95 3.35
N ASP A 49 2.01 -25.91 3.60
CA ASP A 49 2.58 -25.53 4.90
C ASP A 49 2.57 -24.01 5.08
N VAL A 50 2.87 -23.30 3.99
CA VAL A 50 2.92 -21.84 3.96
C VAL A 50 2.15 -21.33 2.75
N VAL A 51 1.18 -20.45 2.97
CA VAL A 51 0.39 -19.82 1.93
C VAL A 51 0.86 -18.38 1.71
N LEU A 52 1.24 -18.06 0.48
CA LEU A 52 1.58 -16.71 0.06
C LEU A 52 0.41 -16.11 -0.72
N GLY A 53 -0.33 -15.21 -0.09
CA GLY A 53 -1.51 -14.54 -0.66
C GLY A 53 -1.25 -13.08 -1.00
N VAL A 54 -2.08 -12.49 -1.87
CA VAL A 54 -2.09 -11.04 -2.09
C VAL A 54 -3.01 -10.40 -1.06
N ASN A 55 -4.27 -10.76 -1.07
CA ASN A 55 -5.27 -10.26 -0.13
C ASN A 55 -5.55 -11.30 0.95
N ALA A 56 -6.18 -10.87 2.03
CA ALA A 56 -6.71 -11.75 3.05
C ALA A 56 -7.60 -12.83 2.43
N LEU A 57 -7.52 -14.04 2.97
CA LEU A 57 -8.40 -15.13 2.59
C LEU A 57 -9.84 -14.82 3.03
N SER A 58 -10.83 -15.35 2.32
CA SER A 58 -12.17 -15.43 2.91
C SER A 58 -12.20 -16.50 4.01
N SER A 59 -13.12 -16.38 4.98
CA SER A 59 -13.30 -17.38 6.04
C SER A 59 -13.47 -18.81 5.50
N ASP A 60 -14.23 -18.99 4.40
CA ASP A 60 -14.40 -20.30 3.77
C ASP A 60 -13.10 -20.87 3.21
N ARG A 61 -12.20 -20.03 2.74
CA ARG A 61 -10.88 -20.45 2.28
C ARG A 61 -9.93 -20.70 3.46
N ALA A 62 -9.97 -19.87 4.49
CA ALA A 62 -9.18 -20.05 5.70
C ALA A 62 -9.46 -21.41 6.36
N ARG A 63 -10.73 -21.84 6.39
CA ARG A 63 -11.13 -23.16 6.93
C ARG A 63 -10.64 -24.35 6.12
N GLN A 64 -10.06 -24.17 4.94
CA GLN A 64 -9.43 -25.24 4.17
C GLN A 64 -7.95 -25.42 4.55
N LEU A 65 -7.38 -24.49 5.29
CA LEU A 65 -6.01 -24.60 5.78
C LEU A 65 -5.90 -25.73 6.80
N ARG A 66 -4.76 -26.39 6.82
CA ARG A 66 -4.45 -27.37 7.85
C ARG A 66 -4.02 -26.67 9.15
N ASP A 67 -4.20 -27.34 10.25
CA ASP A 67 -3.64 -26.96 11.55
C ASP A 67 -2.11 -26.77 11.45
N GLY A 68 -1.60 -25.72 12.07
CA GLY A 68 -0.17 -25.37 12.03
C GLY A 68 0.32 -24.74 10.71
N ALA A 69 -0.53 -24.54 9.70
CA ALA A 69 -0.14 -23.82 8.50
C ALA A 69 0.17 -22.35 8.79
N ALA A 70 0.95 -21.72 7.91
CA ALA A 70 1.19 -20.28 7.95
C ALA A 70 0.59 -19.56 6.75
N VAL A 71 0.19 -18.30 6.94
CA VAL A 71 -0.31 -17.40 5.88
C VAL A 71 0.43 -16.09 5.93
N LEU A 72 1.00 -15.68 4.79
CA LEU A 72 1.61 -14.37 4.58
C LEU A 72 0.78 -13.64 3.50
N SER A 73 0.10 -12.57 3.87
CA SER A 73 -0.71 -11.77 2.93
C SER A 73 -0.95 -10.36 3.47
N PHE A 74 -1.55 -9.47 2.69
CA PHE A 74 -2.28 -8.36 3.29
C PHE A 74 -3.44 -8.90 4.12
N LEU A 75 -3.52 -8.45 5.36
CA LEU A 75 -4.57 -8.83 6.30
C LEU A 75 -4.99 -7.58 7.08
N PRO A 76 -5.98 -6.81 6.58
CA PRO A 76 -6.40 -5.57 7.20
C PRO A 76 -7.10 -5.84 8.55
N VAL A 77 -6.29 -6.05 9.58
CA VAL A 77 -6.70 -6.53 10.91
C VAL A 77 -7.84 -5.72 11.54
N ASN A 78 -7.91 -4.42 11.29
CA ASN A 78 -8.96 -3.55 11.84
C ASN A 78 -10.36 -3.80 11.25
N SER A 79 -10.46 -4.49 10.12
CA SER A 79 -11.72 -4.78 9.41
C SER A 79 -11.95 -6.27 9.14
N SER A 80 -11.07 -7.13 9.63
CA SER A 80 -11.08 -8.57 9.36
C SER A 80 -11.12 -9.41 10.65
N HIS A 81 -11.83 -8.94 11.68
CA HIS A 81 -11.86 -9.59 12.99
C HIS A 81 -12.33 -11.04 12.90
N ASP A 82 -13.44 -11.31 12.19
CA ASP A 82 -13.97 -12.68 12.01
C ASP A 82 -12.92 -13.62 11.38
N LEU A 83 -12.14 -13.13 10.40
CA LEU A 83 -11.08 -13.92 9.78
C LEU A 83 -9.92 -14.18 10.75
N VAL A 84 -9.54 -13.17 11.56
CA VAL A 84 -8.48 -13.33 12.57
C VAL A 84 -8.89 -14.38 13.61
N GLU A 85 -10.16 -14.39 14.04
CA GLU A 85 -10.72 -15.40 14.94
C GLU A 85 -10.71 -16.80 14.29
N ASP A 86 -11.16 -16.91 13.02
CA ASP A 86 -11.10 -18.17 12.27
C ASP A 86 -9.64 -18.70 12.19
N LEU A 87 -8.66 -17.85 11.86
CA LEU A 87 -7.25 -18.25 11.77
C LEU A 87 -6.66 -18.69 13.12
N ARG A 88 -7.01 -17.97 14.20
CA ARG A 88 -6.64 -18.36 15.58
C ARG A 88 -7.21 -19.74 15.94
N ASP A 89 -8.51 -19.94 15.69
CA ASP A 89 -9.23 -21.14 16.10
C ASP A 89 -8.79 -22.40 15.32
N ILE A 90 -8.30 -22.22 14.08
CA ILE A 90 -7.70 -23.28 13.26
C ILE A 90 -6.26 -23.58 13.67
N GLY A 91 -5.61 -22.73 14.46
CA GLY A 91 -4.19 -22.85 14.81
C GLY A 91 -3.22 -22.33 13.73
N VAL A 92 -3.70 -21.52 12.79
CA VAL A 92 -2.89 -20.95 11.71
C VAL A 92 -2.01 -19.80 12.23
N THR A 93 -0.74 -19.78 11.82
CA THR A 93 0.15 -18.64 12.04
C THR A 93 -0.02 -17.61 10.91
N ALA A 94 -0.58 -16.45 11.19
CA ALA A 94 -0.84 -15.42 10.19
C ALA A 94 0.11 -14.23 10.34
N PHE A 95 0.67 -13.80 9.20
CA PHE A 95 1.51 -12.61 9.08
C PHE A 95 0.86 -11.60 8.15
N ALA A 96 0.68 -10.36 8.63
CA ALA A 96 0.16 -9.25 7.85
C ALA A 96 1.31 -8.42 7.24
N MET A 97 1.38 -8.38 5.93
CA MET A 97 2.44 -7.66 5.20
C MET A 97 2.45 -6.15 5.49
N GLU A 98 1.31 -5.57 5.81
CA GLU A 98 1.18 -4.16 6.20
C GLU A 98 1.66 -3.87 7.62
N LEU A 99 1.86 -4.87 8.46
CA LEU A 99 2.37 -4.73 9.83
C LEU A 99 3.90 -4.88 9.91
N VAL A 100 4.58 -5.25 8.82
CA VAL A 100 6.06 -5.29 8.78
C VAL A 100 6.63 -3.95 9.27
N PRO A 101 7.49 -3.95 10.30
CA PRO A 101 8.04 -2.71 10.86
C PRO A 101 8.85 -1.90 9.86
N ARG A 102 8.71 -0.58 9.89
CA ARG A 102 9.45 0.33 9.00
C ARG A 102 10.83 0.66 9.52
N ILE A 103 11.69 -0.35 9.54
CA ILE A 103 13.10 -0.26 9.94
C ILE A 103 14.03 -0.57 8.76
N SER A 104 15.29 -0.14 8.83
CA SER A 104 16.21 -0.23 7.70
C SER A 104 16.41 -1.65 7.15
N ARG A 105 16.46 -2.67 8.02
CA ARG A 105 16.66 -4.06 7.59
C ARG A 105 15.40 -4.71 7.00
N ALA A 106 14.21 -4.14 7.22
CA ALA A 106 12.94 -4.64 6.71
C ALA A 106 12.49 -3.96 5.40
N GLN A 107 13.26 -3.04 4.84
CA GLN A 107 12.88 -2.29 3.63
C GLN A 107 12.54 -3.19 2.43
N SER A 108 13.22 -4.32 2.28
CA SER A 108 12.93 -5.30 1.21
C SER A 108 11.60 -6.03 1.41
N MET A 109 11.02 -5.97 2.61
CA MET A 109 9.76 -6.60 3.01
C MET A 109 8.59 -5.61 3.05
N ASP A 110 8.84 -4.30 2.87
CA ASP A 110 7.83 -3.24 2.94
C ASP A 110 6.92 -3.25 1.71
N ALA A 111 5.84 -4.03 1.81
CA ALA A 111 4.83 -4.17 0.76
C ALA A 111 4.00 -2.88 0.58
N LEU A 112 3.78 -2.09 1.65
CA LEU A 112 3.07 -0.83 1.55
C LEU A 112 3.84 0.15 0.67
N SER A 113 5.16 0.27 0.84
CA SER A 113 6.00 1.15 0.02
C SER A 113 6.07 0.68 -1.44
N SER A 114 6.19 -0.63 -1.68
CA SER A 114 6.26 -1.16 -3.05
C SER A 114 4.97 -0.91 -3.82
N GLN A 115 3.81 -1.10 -3.20
CA GLN A 115 2.51 -0.86 -3.83
C GLN A 115 2.19 0.66 -3.94
N ALA A 116 2.60 1.47 -2.98
CA ALA A 116 2.48 2.92 -3.06
C ALA A 116 3.28 3.50 -4.23
N LEU A 117 4.48 2.97 -4.51
CA LEU A 117 5.29 3.36 -5.68
C LEU A 117 4.53 3.10 -6.99
N VAL A 118 3.95 1.91 -7.16
CA VAL A 118 3.15 1.56 -8.35
C VAL A 118 1.94 2.49 -8.48
N SER A 119 1.23 2.73 -7.38
CA SER A 119 0.06 3.61 -7.34
C SER A 119 0.42 5.05 -7.71
N GLY A 120 1.50 5.60 -7.17
CA GLY A 120 1.97 6.94 -7.48
C GLY A 120 2.33 7.14 -8.96
N TYR A 121 3.00 6.15 -9.57
CA TYR A 121 3.25 6.13 -11.00
C TYR A 121 1.92 6.16 -11.79
N ARG A 122 0.99 5.25 -11.44
CA ARG A 122 -0.31 5.16 -12.12
C ARG A 122 -1.11 6.45 -12.03
N CYS A 123 -1.13 7.11 -10.86
CA CYS A 123 -1.81 8.40 -10.67
C CYS A 123 -1.30 9.48 -11.64
N ALA A 124 0.02 9.58 -11.82
CA ALA A 124 0.59 10.57 -12.76
C ALA A 124 0.21 10.24 -14.21
N ILE A 125 0.18 8.97 -14.59
CA ILE A 125 -0.25 8.53 -15.94
C ILE A 125 -1.75 8.79 -16.15
N VAL A 126 -2.59 8.54 -15.14
CA VAL A 126 -4.03 8.87 -15.20
C VAL A 126 -4.23 10.38 -15.36
N ALA A 127 -3.53 11.19 -14.57
CA ALA A 127 -3.58 12.64 -14.69
C ALA A 127 -3.20 13.11 -16.10
N ALA A 128 -2.11 12.56 -16.67
CA ALA A 128 -1.66 12.89 -18.02
C ALA A 128 -2.64 12.43 -19.10
N GLY A 129 -3.27 11.26 -18.92
CA GLY A 129 -4.22 10.70 -19.88
C GLY A 129 -5.58 11.41 -19.90
N LEU A 130 -6.05 11.88 -18.74
CA LEU A 130 -7.32 12.60 -18.60
C LEU A 130 -7.19 14.10 -18.95
N LEU A 131 -6.03 14.69 -18.69
CA LEU A 131 -5.78 16.11 -18.98
C LEU A 131 -5.70 16.33 -20.49
N ARG A 132 -6.56 17.20 -21.01
CA ARG A 132 -6.65 17.49 -22.46
C ARG A 132 -5.69 18.60 -22.90
N ARG A 133 -4.44 18.57 -22.35
CA ARG A 133 -3.35 19.45 -22.73
C ARG A 133 -2.02 18.75 -22.50
N PHE A 134 -0.95 19.25 -23.12
CA PHE A 134 0.37 18.67 -23.00
C PHE A 134 0.96 18.83 -21.59
N PHE A 135 1.58 17.80 -21.07
CA PHE A 135 2.43 17.92 -19.89
C PHE A 135 3.69 18.71 -20.20
N PRO A 136 4.46 18.37 -21.27
CA PRO A 136 5.69 19.09 -21.57
C PRO A 136 5.47 20.41 -22.30
N LEU A 137 6.49 21.26 -22.24
CA LEU A 137 6.64 22.38 -23.17
C LEU A 137 6.74 21.85 -24.59
N ASN A 138 5.94 22.39 -25.51
CA ASN A 138 6.05 22.10 -26.94
C ASN A 138 6.21 23.38 -27.73
N MET A 139 7.16 23.38 -28.66
CA MET A 139 7.41 24.47 -29.61
C MET A 139 7.22 23.95 -31.03
N THR A 140 6.37 24.62 -31.79
CA THR A 140 6.09 24.30 -33.18
C THR A 140 6.12 25.57 -34.03
N ALA A 141 6.06 25.43 -35.36
CA ALA A 141 5.90 26.58 -36.25
C ALA A 141 4.59 27.35 -36.00
N ALA A 142 3.58 26.70 -35.42
CA ALA A 142 2.30 27.31 -35.05
C ALA A 142 2.32 28.05 -33.70
N GLY A 143 3.42 27.94 -32.94
CA GLY A 143 3.58 28.59 -31.63
C GLY A 143 4.06 27.66 -30.51
N THR A 144 4.11 28.24 -29.33
CA THR A 144 4.58 27.57 -28.10
C THR A 144 3.38 27.18 -27.21
N VAL A 145 3.33 25.91 -26.81
CA VAL A 145 2.37 25.42 -25.82
C VAL A 145 3.09 25.29 -24.48
N GLN A 146 2.59 26.01 -23.48
CA GLN A 146 3.17 25.98 -22.13
C GLN A 146 2.95 24.62 -21.45
N PRO A 147 3.87 24.18 -20.60
CA PRO A 147 3.76 22.91 -19.87
C PRO A 147 2.63 22.98 -18.83
N ALA A 148 2.02 21.83 -18.55
CA ALA A 148 1.02 21.72 -17.51
C ALA A 148 1.57 22.07 -16.13
N GLN A 149 0.76 22.75 -15.32
CA GLN A 149 1.02 23.00 -13.91
C GLN A 149 0.42 21.84 -13.10
N VAL A 150 1.25 21.03 -12.50
CA VAL A 150 0.82 19.88 -11.68
C VAL A 150 1.09 20.19 -10.21
N VAL A 151 0.08 20.01 -9.38
CA VAL A 151 0.21 20.10 -7.92
C VAL A 151 0.04 18.70 -7.33
N VAL A 152 0.93 18.32 -6.41
CA VAL A 152 0.85 17.05 -5.67
C VAL A 152 0.71 17.34 -4.18
N LEU A 153 -0.34 16.82 -3.56
CA LEU A 153 -0.59 16.93 -2.12
C LEU A 153 -0.34 15.58 -1.45
N GLY A 154 0.64 15.55 -0.55
CA GLY A 154 1.24 14.35 0.00
C GLY A 154 2.54 13.99 -0.74
N ALA A 155 3.65 13.90 0.00
CA ALA A 155 4.96 13.52 -0.53
C ALA A 155 5.53 12.27 0.16
N GLY A 156 4.66 11.31 0.48
CA GLY A 156 5.06 9.95 0.80
C GLY A 156 5.55 9.20 -0.46
N VAL A 157 5.77 7.90 -0.38
CA VAL A 157 6.29 7.09 -1.50
C VAL A 157 5.46 7.29 -2.77
N ALA A 158 4.12 7.22 -2.68
CA ALA A 158 3.24 7.44 -3.82
C ALA A 158 3.36 8.88 -4.38
N GLY A 159 3.35 9.89 -3.51
CA GLY A 159 3.46 11.29 -3.92
C GLY A 159 4.80 11.60 -4.59
N LEU A 160 5.91 11.16 -4.01
CA LEU A 160 7.24 11.34 -4.60
C LEU A 160 7.36 10.65 -5.96
N GLN A 161 6.78 9.44 -6.10
CA GLN A 161 6.75 8.75 -7.39
C GLN A 161 5.88 9.48 -8.41
N ALA A 162 4.72 10.02 -8.00
CA ALA A 162 3.86 10.84 -8.87
C ALA A 162 4.60 12.11 -9.33
N ILE A 163 5.29 12.81 -8.42
CA ILE A 163 6.15 13.95 -8.71
C ILE A 163 7.22 13.60 -9.75
N ALA A 164 7.99 12.53 -9.49
CA ALA A 164 9.06 12.10 -10.39
C ALA A 164 8.53 11.76 -11.78
N THR A 165 7.37 11.08 -11.86
CA THR A 165 6.75 10.71 -13.12
C THR A 165 6.22 11.92 -13.87
N ALA A 166 5.49 12.83 -13.21
CA ALA A 166 4.99 14.06 -13.82
C ALA A 166 6.13 14.95 -14.33
N LYS A 167 7.24 15.03 -13.59
CA LYS A 167 8.46 15.72 -14.03
C LYS A 167 9.08 15.09 -15.28
N ARG A 168 9.18 13.76 -15.33
CA ARG A 168 9.69 13.04 -16.52
C ARG A 168 8.78 13.25 -17.74
N LEU A 169 7.48 13.41 -17.53
CA LEU A 169 6.53 13.78 -18.58
C LEU A 169 6.64 15.25 -18.99
N GLY A 170 7.47 16.05 -18.33
CA GLY A 170 7.79 17.42 -18.69
C GLY A 170 6.89 18.49 -18.07
N ALA A 171 6.06 18.15 -17.10
CA ALA A 171 5.23 19.11 -16.36
C ALA A 171 6.07 20.00 -15.42
N VAL A 172 5.53 21.17 -15.11
CA VAL A 172 5.98 22.00 -14.00
C VAL A 172 5.27 21.51 -12.74
N VAL A 173 6.04 20.96 -11.79
CA VAL A 173 5.46 20.30 -10.61
C VAL A 173 5.76 21.10 -9.36
N GLN A 174 4.71 21.33 -8.55
CA GLN A 174 4.79 21.83 -7.18
C GLN A 174 4.18 20.78 -6.26
N ALA A 175 4.69 20.65 -5.03
CA ALA A 175 4.14 19.68 -4.09
C ALA A 175 4.18 20.20 -2.65
N TYR A 176 3.26 19.69 -1.84
CA TYR A 176 3.12 19.99 -0.43
C TYR A 176 3.02 18.71 0.41
N ASP A 177 3.66 18.74 1.56
CA ASP A 177 3.48 17.76 2.63
C ASP A 177 3.54 18.48 3.99
N VAL A 178 2.87 17.94 4.98
CA VAL A 178 2.85 18.52 6.35
C VAL A 178 4.15 18.26 7.13
N ARG A 179 4.98 17.31 6.67
CA ARG A 179 6.26 16.95 7.30
C ARG A 179 7.38 17.86 6.77
N ALA A 180 8.19 18.37 7.67
CA ALA A 180 9.32 19.25 7.29
C ALA A 180 10.32 18.56 6.35
N ALA A 181 10.67 17.30 6.64
CA ALA A 181 11.63 16.51 5.85
C ALA A 181 11.21 16.36 4.39
N ALA A 182 9.90 16.27 4.11
CA ALA A 182 9.37 16.08 2.76
C ALA A 182 9.71 17.23 1.79
N ALA A 183 9.95 18.44 2.28
CA ALA A 183 10.32 19.56 1.42
C ALA A 183 11.66 19.34 0.68
N GLU A 184 12.64 18.70 1.34
CA GLU A 184 13.91 18.35 0.70
C GLU A 184 13.73 17.17 -0.28
N GLU A 185 12.93 16.17 0.09
CA GLU A 185 12.60 15.05 -0.79
C GLU A 185 11.90 15.53 -2.08
N ILE A 186 10.94 16.46 -1.97
CA ILE A 186 10.27 17.10 -3.12
C ILE A 186 11.28 17.80 -4.03
N ARG A 187 12.20 18.59 -3.44
CA ARG A 187 13.22 19.29 -4.22
C ARG A 187 14.20 18.33 -4.89
N SER A 188 14.54 17.23 -4.26
CA SER A 188 15.41 16.19 -4.84
C SER A 188 14.80 15.53 -6.07
N MET A 189 13.45 15.44 -6.13
CA MET A 189 12.71 14.98 -7.33
C MET A 189 12.64 16.07 -8.42
N GLY A 190 13.21 17.26 -8.22
CA GLY A 190 13.21 18.36 -9.18
C GLY A 190 11.90 19.14 -9.21
N ALA A 191 11.05 19.03 -8.19
CA ALA A 191 9.83 19.82 -8.03
C ALA A 191 10.04 20.99 -7.07
N LYS A 192 9.09 21.93 -7.07
CA LYS A 192 9.07 23.05 -6.12
C LYS A 192 8.27 22.63 -4.89
N ALA A 193 8.89 22.67 -3.72
CA ALA A 193 8.15 22.52 -2.47
C ALA A 193 7.29 23.77 -2.20
N ILE A 194 6.02 23.57 -1.89
CA ILE A 194 5.10 24.61 -1.42
C ILE A 194 5.35 24.78 0.08
N ASP A 195 5.61 26.00 0.49
CA ASP A 195 5.74 26.39 1.89
C ASP A 195 4.51 27.22 2.28
N LEU A 196 3.76 26.74 3.27
CA LEU A 196 2.54 27.40 3.74
C LEU A 196 2.78 28.22 5.03
N GLU A 197 4.02 28.30 5.52
CA GLU A 197 4.38 28.97 6.80
C GLU A 197 3.53 28.47 7.99
N LEU A 198 3.14 27.19 7.96
CA LEU A 198 2.36 26.53 8.99
C LEU A 198 3.25 25.58 9.81
N GLU A 199 2.85 25.29 11.06
CA GLU A 199 3.55 24.32 11.90
C GLU A 199 3.60 22.95 11.22
N THR A 200 4.76 22.29 11.27
CA THR A 200 4.97 20.96 10.72
C THR A 200 4.36 19.89 11.64
N LEU A 201 3.87 18.82 11.06
CA LEU A 201 3.24 17.71 11.78
C LEU A 201 4.01 16.42 11.47
N GLU A 202 4.95 16.10 12.35
CA GLU A 202 5.70 14.83 12.27
C GLU A 202 5.13 13.83 13.28
N GLY A 203 4.88 12.61 12.82
CA GLY A 203 4.42 11.47 13.60
C GLY A 203 5.42 10.31 13.55
N THR A 204 5.08 9.20 14.17
CA THR A 204 5.89 7.98 14.18
C THR A 204 5.83 7.24 12.84
N GLY A 205 6.89 6.49 12.49
CA GLY A 205 6.93 5.65 11.29
C GLY A 205 6.91 6.42 9.95
N GLY A 206 7.29 7.72 9.95
CA GLY A 206 7.33 8.56 8.73
C GLY A 206 5.96 9.05 8.25
N TYR A 207 4.90 8.91 9.05
CA TYR A 207 3.58 9.46 8.79
C TYR A 207 3.36 10.82 9.45
N ALA A 208 2.35 11.56 8.99
CA ALA A 208 1.92 12.80 9.62
C ALA A 208 1.17 12.52 10.94
N ARG A 209 1.36 13.42 11.92
CA ARG A 209 0.55 13.43 13.14
C ARG A 209 -0.86 13.94 12.85
N GLU A 210 -1.82 13.51 13.66
CA GLU A 210 -3.20 14.00 13.62
C GLU A 210 -3.29 15.53 13.76
N MET A 211 -4.19 16.13 13.02
CA MET A 211 -4.32 17.57 12.83
C MET A 211 -5.56 18.10 13.55
N THR A 212 -5.46 19.27 14.18
CA THR A 212 -6.65 19.95 14.69
C THR A 212 -7.50 20.52 13.56
N GLU A 213 -8.81 20.64 13.75
CA GLU A 213 -9.73 21.19 12.74
C GLU A 213 -9.33 22.60 12.28
N ASP A 214 -8.93 23.49 13.21
CA ASP A 214 -8.47 24.83 12.88
C ASP A 214 -7.20 24.81 12.01
N ARG A 215 -6.26 23.90 12.32
CA ARG A 215 -5.04 23.72 11.51
C ARG A 215 -5.36 23.17 10.12
N ALA A 216 -6.32 22.25 10.02
CA ALA A 216 -6.78 21.69 8.74
C ALA A 216 -7.43 22.78 7.88
N GLN A 217 -8.29 23.62 8.46
CA GLN A 217 -8.92 24.72 7.74
C GLN A 217 -7.89 25.73 7.22
N ARG A 218 -6.96 26.16 8.06
CA ARG A 218 -5.87 27.06 7.63
C ARG A 218 -5.01 26.47 6.51
N GLN A 219 -4.78 25.17 6.53
CA GLN A 219 -4.06 24.49 5.47
C GLN A 219 -4.86 24.50 4.15
N MET A 220 -6.15 24.18 4.17
CA MET A 220 -7.01 24.23 2.99
C MET A 220 -7.05 25.62 2.40
N ASP A 221 -7.23 26.66 3.23
CA ASP A 221 -7.25 28.07 2.78
C ASP A 221 -5.91 28.46 2.11
N ALA A 222 -4.80 28.06 2.68
CA ALA A 222 -3.47 28.34 2.13
C ALA A 222 -3.16 27.53 0.84
N LEU A 223 -3.74 26.33 0.68
CA LEU A 223 -3.61 25.51 -0.52
C LEU A 223 -4.52 25.96 -1.68
N ALA A 224 -5.63 26.64 -1.38
CA ALA A 224 -6.64 27.00 -2.38
C ALA A 224 -6.07 27.74 -3.61
N PRO A 225 -5.14 28.72 -3.51
CA PRO A 225 -4.54 29.38 -4.67
C PRO A 225 -3.72 28.43 -5.55
N TYR A 226 -3.05 27.44 -4.96
CA TYR A 226 -2.27 26.45 -5.71
C TYR A 226 -3.19 25.49 -6.47
N VAL A 227 -4.27 25.03 -5.82
CA VAL A 227 -5.29 24.18 -6.43
C VAL A 227 -5.96 24.90 -7.60
N ALA A 228 -6.42 26.15 -7.41
CA ALA A 228 -7.06 26.94 -8.46
C ALA A 228 -6.17 27.15 -9.69
N ASN A 229 -4.86 27.27 -9.51
CA ASN A 229 -3.89 27.45 -10.60
C ASN A 229 -3.40 26.15 -11.24
N ALA A 230 -3.73 25.00 -10.68
CA ALA A 230 -3.33 23.71 -11.23
C ALA A 230 -4.10 23.36 -12.51
N ASP A 231 -3.40 22.71 -13.45
CA ASP A 231 -4.01 22.02 -14.58
C ASP A 231 -4.31 20.56 -14.21
N ALA A 232 -3.48 19.97 -13.38
CA ALA A 232 -3.73 18.68 -12.76
C ALA A 232 -3.37 18.71 -11.26
N LEU A 233 -4.22 18.13 -10.44
CA LEU A 233 -4.02 17.94 -9.01
C LEU A 233 -3.95 16.44 -8.72
N ILE A 234 -2.95 16.00 -7.96
CA ILE A 234 -2.82 14.61 -7.50
C ILE A 234 -2.75 14.63 -5.98
N THR A 235 -3.63 13.89 -5.33
CA THR A 235 -3.65 13.76 -3.86
C THR A 235 -3.31 12.34 -3.45
N THR A 236 -2.40 12.22 -2.47
CA THR A 236 -1.87 10.92 -2.02
C THR A 236 -1.70 10.85 -0.50
N ALA A 237 -2.31 11.76 0.24
CA ALA A 237 -2.18 11.80 1.69
C ALA A 237 -3.05 10.72 2.33
N ALA A 238 -2.42 9.70 2.87
CA ALA A 238 -3.08 8.61 3.58
C ALA A 238 -2.21 8.13 4.75
N VAL A 239 -2.88 7.62 5.77
CA VAL A 239 -2.27 6.87 6.87
C VAL A 239 -2.91 5.48 6.85
N PRO A 240 -2.13 4.39 6.71
CA PRO A 240 -2.68 3.05 6.67
C PRO A 240 -3.60 2.76 7.86
N GLY A 241 -4.74 2.11 7.59
CA GLY A 241 -5.72 1.75 8.61
C GLY A 241 -6.55 2.91 9.20
N ARG A 242 -6.42 4.13 8.64
CA ARG A 242 -7.20 5.31 9.05
C ARG A 242 -7.90 5.97 7.87
N GLN A 243 -8.94 6.75 8.18
CA GLN A 243 -9.58 7.59 7.18
C GLN A 243 -8.59 8.65 6.66
N ALA A 244 -8.59 8.86 5.34
CA ALA A 244 -7.75 9.88 4.71
C ALA A 244 -8.18 11.30 5.15
N PRO A 245 -7.21 12.21 5.35
CA PRO A 245 -7.55 13.59 5.70
C PRO A 245 -8.17 14.31 4.50
N MET A 246 -9.22 15.10 4.74
CA MET A 246 -9.75 16.01 3.76
C MET A 246 -8.76 17.17 3.51
N LEU A 247 -8.32 17.35 2.27
CA LEU A 247 -7.36 18.40 1.88
C LEU A 247 -7.94 19.42 0.92
N VAL A 248 -8.92 19.03 0.13
CA VAL A 248 -9.47 19.81 -0.98
C VAL A 248 -10.98 19.73 -0.95
N THR A 249 -11.65 20.87 -0.75
CA THR A 249 -13.12 20.95 -0.78
C THR A 249 -13.63 21.01 -2.23
N ALA A 250 -14.90 20.66 -2.43
CA ALA A 250 -15.55 20.80 -3.73
C ALA A 250 -15.49 22.26 -4.25
N ALA A 251 -15.62 23.24 -3.36
CA ALA A 251 -15.50 24.66 -3.70
C ALA A 251 -14.10 25.03 -4.22
N MET A 252 -13.03 24.42 -3.71
CA MET A 252 -11.68 24.60 -4.25
C MET A 252 -11.54 23.99 -5.64
N VAL A 253 -12.13 22.82 -5.88
CA VAL A 253 -12.13 22.15 -7.20
C VAL A 253 -12.93 22.96 -8.23
N GLU A 254 -14.05 23.57 -7.85
CA GLU A 254 -14.86 24.44 -8.71
C GLU A 254 -14.08 25.66 -9.21
N GLN A 255 -13.10 26.14 -8.45
CA GLN A 255 -12.23 27.26 -8.83
C GLN A 255 -11.08 26.85 -9.77
N MET A 256 -10.88 25.58 -10.03
CA MET A 256 -9.84 25.11 -10.96
C MET A 256 -10.16 25.54 -12.40
N LYS A 257 -9.12 25.61 -13.22
CA LYS A 257 -9.24 25.97 -14.64
C LYS A 257 -10.17 25.01 -15.39
N PRO A 258 -10.89 25.48 -16.41
CA PRO A 258 -11.66 24.61 -17.28
C PRO A 258 -10.82 23.50 -17.90
N GLY A 259 -11.30 22.25 -17.78
CA GLY A 259 -10.62 21.06 -18.30
C GLY A 259 -9.51 20.51 -17.41
N SER A 260 -9.38 21.02 -16.18
CA SER A 260 -8.47 20.46 -15.17
C SER A 260 -8.87 19.06 -14.77
N VAL A 261 -7.91 18.35 -14.17
CA VAL A 261 -8.07 16.98 -13.67
C VAL A 261 -7.62 16.91 -12.23
N VAL A 262 -8.38 16.20 -11.41
CA VAL A 262 -8.03 15.81 -10.05
C VAL A 262 -7.93 14.30 -10.00
N VAL A 263 -6.84 13.79 -9.41
CA VAL A 263 -6.59 12.37 -9.19
C VAL A 263 -6.44 12.15 -7.70
N ASP A 264 -7.43 11.55 -7.08
CA ASP A 264 -7.46 11.27 -5.65
C ASP A 264 -7.12 9.79 -5.40
N LEU A 265 -5.86 9.51 -5.02
CA LEU A 265 -5.41 8.16 -4.69
C LEU A 265 -6.10 7.62 -3.44
N ALA A 266 -6.44 8.49 -2.51
CA ALA A 266 -6.97 8.12 -1.20
C ALA A 266 -8.49 7.89 -1.18
N ALA A 267 -9.16 7.88 -2.33
CA ALA A 267 -10.62 7.80 -2.42
C ALA A 267 -11.21 6.59 -1.66
N GLU A 268 -10.59 5.40 -1.72
CA GLU A 268 -11.03 4.19 -0.99
C GLU A 268 -11.01 4.37 0.54
N SER A 269 -10.12 5.21 1.06
CA SER A 269 -9.99 5.46 2.50
C SER A 269 -10.70 6.74 2.95
N GLY A 270 -11.70 7.19 2.22
CA GLY A 270 -12.51 8.37 2.53
C GLY A 270 -12.17 9.61 1.70
N GLY A 271 -11.08 9.59 0.95
CA GLY A 271 -10.69 10.62 0.00
C GLY A 271 -10.02 11.85 0.61
N ASN A 272 -9.07 12.41 -0.15
CA ASN A 272 -8.51 13.73 0.15
C ASN A 272 -9.32 14.87 -0.49
N VAL A 273 -10.22 14.55 -1.41
CA VAL A 273 -11.01 15.48 -2.21
C VAL A 273 -12.50 15.26 -1.94
N GLU A 274 -13.17 16.31 -1.50
CA GLU A 274 -14.61 16.25 -1.22
C GLU A 274 -15.39 15.85 -2.49
N GLY A 275 -16.26 14.84 -2.34
CA GLY A 275 -17.06 14.28 -3.41
C GLY A 275 -16.34 13.28 -4.32
N SER A 276 -15.05 12.99 -4.09
CA SER A 276 -14.35 11.90 -4.80
C SER A 276 -15.03 10.55 -4.54
N VAL A 277 -15.18 9.74 -5.59
CA VAL A 277 -15.83 8.43 -5.52
C VAL A 277 -14.89 7.35 -6.04
N PRO A 278 -14.54 6.33 -5.24
CA PRO A 278 -13.65 5.23 -5.67
C PRO A 278 -14.11 4.60 -6.99
N GLY A 279 -13.18 4.38 -7.91
CA GLY A 279 -13.42 3.74 -9.20
C GLY A 279 -14.20 4.56 -10.22
N GLN A 280 -14.52 5.82 -9.92
CA GLN A 280 -15.34 6.67 -10.80
C GLN A 280 -14.60 7.93 -11.26
N ILE A 281 -15.03 8.43 -12.42
CA ILE A 281 -14.71 9.78 -12.89
C ILE A 281 -15.98 10.61 -12.78
N ILE A 282 -15.98 11.60 -11.89
CA ILE A 282 -17.08 12.53 -11.72
C ILE A 282 -16.67 13.93 -12.17
N ARG A 283 -17.61 14.86 -12.21
CA ARG A 283 -17.36 16.29 -12.47
C ARG A 283 -17.71 17.13 -11.25
N ILE A 284 -16.78 18.00 -10.87
CA ILE A 284 -17.02 19.08 -9.91
C ILE A 284 -16.65 20.37 -10.62
N GLY A 285 -17.63 21.24 -10.84
CA GLY A 285 -17.44 22.41 -11.67
C GLY A 285 -16.96 22.05 -13.09
N HIS A 286 -15.82 22.58 -13.48
CA HIS A 286 -15.21 22.34 -14.80
C HIS A 286 -14.12 21.25 -14.77
N ALA A 287 -13.78 20.72 -13.60
CA ALA A 287 -12.76 19.70 -13.42
C ALA A 287 -13.35 18.28 -13.52
N GLN A 288 -12.53 17.33 -13.98
CA GLN A 288 -12.77 15.90 -13.84
C GLN A 288 -12.06 15.41 -12.58
N VAL A 289 -12.77 14.70 -11.72
CA VAL A 289 -12.22 14.08 -10.49
C VAL A 289 -12.25 12.57 -10.67
N TRP A 290 -11.09 11.96 -10.68
CA TRP A 290 -10.92 10.51 -10.69
C TRP A 290 -10.61 10.02 -9.27
N GLY A 291 -11.49 9.20 -8.71
CA GLY A 291 -11.26 8.52 -7.44
C GLY A 291 -10.52 7.21 -7.68
N GLY A 292 -9.38 7.05 -7.03
CA GLY A 292 -8.61 5.81 -7.07
C GLY A 292 -9.41 4.64 -6.48
N ASP A 293 -9.30 3.47 -7.10
CA ASP A 293 -9.83 2.20 -6.64
C ASP A 293 -8.84 1.11 -7.02
N ASN A 294 -8.30 0.42 -6.02
CA ASN A 294 -7.32 -0.64 -6.16
C ASN A 294 -6.20 -0.28 -7.18
N VAL A 295 -5.62 0.90 -7.01
CA VAL A 295 -4.79 1.57 -8.04
C VAL A 295 -3.55 0.77 -8.40
N ALA A 296 -2.92 0.10 -7.43
CA ALA A 296 -1.76 -0.77 -7.69
C ALA A 296 -2.13 -1.93 -8.64
N SER A 297 -3.32 -2.51 -8.48
CA SER A 297 -3.81 -3.61 -9.32
C SER A 297 -4.12 -3.20 -10.76
N GLN A 298 -4.18 -1.90 -11.06
CA GLN A 298 -4.27 -1.39 -12.44
C GLN A 298 -2.95 -1.53 -13.21
N MET A 299 -1.87 -1.94 -12.53
CA MET A 299 -0.58 -2.27 -13.10
C MET A 299 -0.11 -3.64 -12.59
N PRO A 300 -0.82 -4.71 -12.94
CA PRO A 300 -0.73 -5.99 -12.25
C PRO A 300 0.65 -6.64 -12.35
N GLY A 301 1.33 -6.56 -13.49
CA GLY A 301 2.67 -7.13 -13.66
C GLY A 301 3.69 -6.57 -12.65
N PRO A 302 4.02 -5.26 -12.69
CA PRO A 302 4.96 -4.68 -11.74
C PRO A 302 4.47 -4.75 -10.28
N ALA A 303 3.17 -4.59 -10.01
CA ALA A 303 2.63 -4.72 -8.66
C ALA A 303 2.88 -6.12 -8.09
N SER A 304 2.54 -7.17 -8.85
CA SER A 304 2.74 -8.57 -8.44
C SER A 304 4.22 -8.90 -8.25
N LYS A 305 5.10 -8.41 -9.14
CA LYS A 305 6.54 -8.66 -9.04
C LYS A 305 7.16 -8.07 -7.78
N LEU A 306 6.85 -6.81 -7.49
CA LEU A 306 7.36 -6.12 -6.29
C LEU A 306 6.80 -6.74 -5.01
N TYR A 307 5.50 -7.02 -4.97
CA TYR A 307 4.86 -7.65 -3.83
C TYR A 307 5.40 -9.07 -3.57
N ALA A 308 5.53 -9.88 -4.62
CA ALA A 308 6.11 -11.21 -4.49
C ALA A 308 7.56 -11.16 -3.98
N GLN A 309 8.35 -10.14 -4.37
CA GLN A 309 9.70 -9.96 -3.81
C GLN A 309 9.65 -9.60 -2.31
N ASN A 310 8.66 -8.80 -1.86
CA ASN A 310 8.49 -8.52 -0.43
C ASN A 310 8.15 -9.79 0.34
N LEU A 311 7.22 -10.62 -0.16
CA LEU A 311 6.85 -11.91 0.43
C LEU A 311 8.05 -12.86 0.53
N VAL A 312 8.82 -13.01 -0.57
CA VAL A 312 10.02 -13.87 -0.59
C VAL A 312 11.06 -13.36 0.41
N SER A 313 11.24 -12.04 0.53
CA SER A 313 12.18 -11.48 1.51
C SER A 313 11.77 -11.79 2.95
N LEU A 314 10.48 -11.67 3.29
CA LEU A 314 9.97 -12.01 4.61
C LEU A 314 10.04 -13.52 4.88
N LEU A 315 9.65 -14.34 3.90
CA LEU A 315 9.73 -15.80 4.04
C LEU A 315 11.19 -16.27 4.20
N THR A 316 12.14 -15.65 3.49
CA THR A 316 13.57 -15.97 3.64
C THR A 316 14.06 -15.72 5.07
N LEU A 317 13.61 -14.64 5.72
CA LEU A 317 13.92 -14.35 7.13
C LEU A 317 13.38 -15.43 8.07
N MET A 318 12.24 -16.04 7.72
CA MET A 318 11.54 -17.06 8.51
C MET A 318 11.89 -18.50 8.07
N THR A 319 12.95 -18.68 7.27
CA THR A 319 13.38 -20.01 6.80
C THR A 319 14.73 -20.36 7.38
N SER A 320 14.85 -21.54 7.99
CA SER A 320 16.10 -22.09 8.53
C SER A 320 16.26 -23.52 8.05
N GLU A 321 17.44 -23.87 7.51
CA GLU A 321 17.79 -25.22 7.05
C GLU A 321 16.77 -25.86 6.06
N GLY A 322 16.05 -25.01 5.28
CA GLY A 322 15.05 -25.47 4.30
C GLY A 322 13.64 -25.63 4.87
N GLU A 323 13.42 -25.28 6.13
CA GLU A 323 12.14 -25.39 6.81
C GLU A 323 11.62 -24.02 7.25
N PHE A 324 10.28 -23.88 7.32
CA PHE A 324 9.64 -22.68 7.86
C PHE A 324 9.78 -22.67 9.38
N ALA A 325 10.61 -21.76 9.89
CA ALA A 325 10.97 -21.62 11.29
C ALA A 325 11.02 -20.14 11.71
N PRO A 326 9.87 -19.48 11.90
CA PRO A 326 9.83 -18.07 12.29
C PRO A 326 10.36 -17.86 13.71
N ASP A 327 11.33 -16.96 13.85
CA ASP A 327 11.85 -16.53 15.15
C ASP A 327 11.03 -15.33 15.67
N PHE A 328 10.17 -15.55 16.65
CA PHE A 328 9.34 -14.50 17.24
C PHE A 328 10.09 -13.55 18.19
N GLU A 329 11.38 -13.78 18.48
CA GLU A 329 12.24 -12.80 19.14
C GLU A 329 12.74 -11.74 18.15
N ASP A 330 12.70 -12.04 16.84
CA ASP A 330 13.00 -11.06 15.80
C ASP A 330 11.86 -10.04 15.68
N GLU A 331 12.20 -8.73 15.83
CA GLU A 331 11.23 -7.64 15.82
C GLU A 331 10.42 -7.52 14.50
N VAL A 332 10.96 -8.02 13.36
CA VAL A 332 10.24 -8.01 12.07
C VAL A 332 9.20 -9.11 12.03
N VAL A 333 9.57 -10.31 12.50
CA VAL A 333 8.67 -11.46 12.56
C VAL A 333 7.56 -11.19 13.57
N ALA A 334 7.92 -10.78 14.81
CA ALA A 334 6.96 -10.44 15.85
C ALA A 334 6.03 -9.30 15.43
N GLY A 335 6.58 -8.25 14.79
CA GLY A 335 5.80 -7.10 14.34
C GLY A 335 4.79 -7.42 13.23
N ALA A 336 5.10 -8.39 12.36
CA ALA A 336 4.21 -8.81 11.28
C ALA A 336 3.18 -9.88 11.70
N ALA A 337 3.40 -10.57 12.84
CA ALA A 337 2.56 -11.66 13.30
C ALA A 337 1.21 -11.17 13.84
N VAL A 338 0.13 -11.84 13.44
CA VAL A 338 -1.25 -11.57 13.88
C VAL A 338 -1.78 -12.68 14.77
N THR A 339 -1.68 -13.94 14.31
CA THR A 339 -2.05 -15.13 15.08
C THR A 339 -0.89 -16.12 15.14
N HIS A 340 -0.74 -16.81 16.24
CA HIS A 340 0.24 -17.88 16.41
C HIS A 340 -0.18 -18.82 17.54
N ALA A 341 0.02 -20.14 17.37
CA ALA A 341 -0.24 -21.17 18.37
C ALA A 341 -1.63 -21.03 19.04
N GLY A 342 -2.67 -20.78 18.25
CA GLY A 342 -4.06 -20.63 18.72
C GLY A 342 -4.35 -19.35 19.52
N ARG A 343 -3.51 -18.31 19.37
CA ARG A 343 -3.65 -17.01 20.04
C ARG A 343 -3.56 -15.87 19.06
N ILE A 344 -4.19 -14.73 19.37
CA ILE A 344 -3.96 -13.45 18.70
C ILE A 344 -2.76 -12.79 19.37
N VAL A 345 -1.64 -12.69 18.64
CA VAL A 345 -0.36 -12.15 19.16
C VAL A 345 -0.19 -10.65 18.87
N HIS A 346 -0.90 -10.11 17.87
CA HIS A 346 -0.92 -8.67 17.62
C HIS A 346 -1.80 -7.98 18.67
N GLU A 347 -1.17 -7.32 19.65
CA GLU A 347 -1.84 -6.77 20.82
C GLU A 347 -3.01 -5.83 20.50
N PRO A 348 -2.91 -4.83 19.57
CA PRO A 348 -4.05 -3.99 19.25
C PRO A 348 -5.26 -4.76 18.69
N THR A 349 -5.02 -5.81 17.90
CA THR A 349 -6.09 -6.66 17.35
C THR A 349 -6.70 -7.54 18.44
N ARG A 350 -5.87 -8.08 19.32
CA ARG A 350 -6.33 -8.87 20.47
C ARG A 350 -7.24 -8.03 21.38
N GLU A 351 -6.81 -6.82 21.74
CA GLU A 351 -7.62 -5.92 22.56
C GLU A 351 -8.95 -5.53 21.89
N ALA A 352 -8.96 -5.37 20.57
CA ALA A 352 -10.17 -5.04 19.83
C ALA A 352 -11.16 -6.20 19.76
N ILE A 353 -10.69 -7.46 19.75
CA ILE A 353 -11.51 -8.67 19.64
C ILE A 353 -11.86 -9.23 21.04
N GLU A 354 -10.88 -9.38 21.92
CA GLU A 354 -11.00 -10.09 23.19
C GLU A 354 -11.18 -9.13 24.37
N GLY A 355 -10.95 -7.83 24.16
CA GLY A 355 -10.94 -6.81 25.22
C GLY A 355 -9.56 -6.65 25.87
N PRO A 356 -9.39 -5.64 26.73
CA PRO A 356 -8.13 -5.39 27.41
C PRO A 356 -7.76 -6.58 28.31
N ALA A 357 -6.47 -6.97 28.29
CA ALA A 357 -5.96 -8.02 29.15
C ALA A 357 -6.27 -7.72 30.63
N GLY A 358 -6.75 -8.72 31.35
CA GLY A 358 -6.92 -8.63 32.81
C GLY A 358 -5.56 -8.42 33.49
N PRO A 359 -5.54 -7.86 34.71
CA PRO A 359 -4.30 -7.49 35.41
C PRO A 359 -3.32 -8.65 35.72
N ASP A 360 -3.65 -9.90 35.40
CA ASP A 360 -2.86 -11.11 35.71
C ASP A 360 -2.38 -11.89 34.48
N GLU A 361 -2.61 -11.43 33.23
CA GLU A 361 -2.09 -12.10 32.04
C GLU A 361 -0.75 -11.50 31.57
N HIS A 362 0.32 -11.72 32.33
CA HIS A 362 1.65 -11.67 31.76
C HIS A 362 1.81 -12.89 30.82
N LEU A 363 1.93 -12.61 29.51
CA LEU A 363 2.21 -13.64 28.51
C LEU A 363 3.58 -14.27 28.80
N ASP A 364 3.59 -15.42 29.46
CA ASP A 364 4.77 -16.27 29.41
C ASP A 364 4.95 -16.74 27.96
N PRO A 365 6.19 -16.71 27.42
CA PRO A 365 6.45 -17.25 26.08
C PRO A 365 6.07 -18.73 26.04
N PRO A 366 5.59 -19.25 24.90
CA PRO A 366 5.22 -20.65 24.76
C PRO A 366 6.40 -21.53 25.16
N ASN A 367 6.17 -22.47 26.08
CA ASN A 367 7.17 -23.40 26.57
C ASN A 367 7.32 -24.55 25.56
N ASP A 368 8.27 -24.44 24.64
CA ASP A 368 8.63 -25.47 23.66
C ASP A 368 9.35 -26.71 24.25
N GLN A 369 9.06 -27.03 25.51
CA GLN A 369 9.60 -28.23 26.15
C GLN A 369 8.46 -29.10 26.67
N GLU A 370 7.92 -29.97 25.83
CA GLU A 370 7.36 -31.27 26.22
C GLU A 370 7.03 -32.05 24.93
N ASP A 371 7.99 -32.88 24.50
CA ASP A 371 7.75 -34.26 24.03
C ASP A 371 9.08 -34.97 23.68
N GLU A 372 9.94 -35.19 24.68
CA GLU A 372 10.84 -36.31 24.68
C GLU A 372 10.30 -37.35 25.67
N LYS A 373 9.54 -38.31 25.15
CA LYS A 373 9.47 -39.68 25.70
C LYS A 373 8.98 -40.68 24.68
#